data_489f18aa69e9b850ef2bd662fc39ed5b
#
_entry.id   489f18aa69e9b850ef2bd662fc39ed5b
#
_cell.length_a   1.000
_cell.length_b   1.000
_cell.length_c   1.000
_cell.angle_alpha   90.00
_cell.angle_beta   90.00
_cell.angle_gamma   90.00
#
_symmetry.space_group_name_H-M   'P 1'
#
loop_
_entity.id
_entity.type
_entity.pdbx_description
1 polymer ?
#
loop_
_entity_poly.entity_id
_entity_poly.type
_entity_poly.pdbx_seq_one_letter_code
_entity_poly.pdbx_strand_id
1 'polypeptide(L)'
;MMFLNDITIVITTFYSEKKVIECLKSINNKCKVIVVENSGSKKIKEKLESTYQNVDCILSKENMGYSKSNNLALKMVKTKYALVLNPDTILQKDTLENFLHACGSIKDFAILAPYIQTEEVKKHTKVPSNPIPAESVKGFAMFFNIKKFYEIGFFDENFFLYFEDIDLCRKVIKNNNKIFLLPSVKIDHKGAKSVELSDDKELEFNRNWHWMWSSFYYHKKHGGFLKAFIIFFPKLITTFAKFLIFTIFRHKNKSRIYLFRLSGLFNSMIGKKSWYRPKV
;
A
#
# COMPACT_ATOMS: atom_id res chain seq x y z
N MET A 1 28.74 5.32 -9.53
CA MET A 1 28.19 6.24 -8.53
C MET A 1 26.69 6.25 -8.68
N MET A 2 25.90 6.24 -7.60
CA MET A 2 24.44 6.29 -7.64
C MET A 2 23.99 7.69 -7.23
N PHE A 3 22.98 8.21 -7.92
CA PHE A 3 22.50 9.57 -7.73
C PHE A 3 21.01 9.57 -7.42
N LEU A 4 20.51 10.64 -6.84
CA LEU A 4 19.08 10.83 -6.58
C LEU A 4 18.23 10.75 -7.87
N ASN A 5 18.81 11.12 -9.00
CA ASN A 5 18.20 10.96 -10.33
C ASN A 5 18.03 9.49 -10.78
N ASP A 6 18.62 8.53 -10.07
CA ASP A 6 18.37 7.08 -10.28
C ASP A 6 17.05 6.62 -9.62
N ILE A 7 16.34 7.48 -8.89
CA ILE A 7 15.09 7.18 -8.19
C ILE A 7 13.90 7.93 -8.81
N THR A 8 12.82 7.23 -9.08
CA THR A 8 11.49 7.83 -9.30
C THR A 8 10.60 7.50 -8.11
N ILE A 9 9.93 8.49 -7.57
CA ILE A 9 8.95 8.28 -6.48
C ILE A 9 7.56 8.11 -7.10
N VAL A 10 6.81 7.13 -6.61
CA VAL A 10 5.43 6.82 -7.05
C VAL A 10 4.49 7.01 -5.88
N ILE A 11 3.47 7.84 -6.06
CA ILE A 11 2.46 8.13 -5.03
C ILE A 11 1.07 7.90 -5.63
N THR A 12 0.26 7.07 -4.97
CA THR A 12 -1.16 6.93 -5.29
C THR A 12 -1.98 7.72 -4.29
N THR A 13 -2.82 8.64 -4.77
CA THR A 13 -3.65 9.51 -3.94
C THR A 13 -5.14 9.36 -4.28
N PHE A 14 -6.00 9.52 -3.26
CA PHE A 14 -7.46 9.51 -3.39
C PHE A 14 -8.04 10.43 -2.31
N TYR A 15 -8.56 11.60 -2.72
CA TYR A 15 -9.02 12.66 -1.80
C TYR A 15 -8.02 12.96 -0.68
N SER A 16 -6.75 13.20 -1.03
CA SER A 16 -5.64 13.34 -0.07
C SER A 16 -4.79 14.59 -0.38
N GLU A 17 -5.41 15.68 -0.81
CA GLU A 17 -4.71 16.87 -1.33
C GLU A 17 -3.67 17.42 -0.34
N LYS A 18 -4.07 17.67 0.93
CA LYS A 18 -3.15 18.25 1.92
C LYS A 18 -1.98 17.32 2.21
N LYS A 19 -2.24 16.02 2.30
CA LYS A 19 -1.23 15.01 2.65
C LYS A 19 -0.23 14.78 1.53
N VAL A 20 -0.70 14.67 0.28
CA VAL A 20 0.23 14.53 -0.84
C VAL A 20 1.13 15.76 -0.97
N ILE A 21 0.62 16.97 -0.68
CA ILE A 21 1.42 18.19 -0.63
C ILE A 21 2.47 18.14 0.49
N GLU A 22 2.11 17.69 1.70
CA GLU A 22 3.06 17.50 2.80
C GLU A 22 4.15 16.46 2.44
N CYS A 23 3.74 15.35 1.83
CA CYS A 23 4.66 14.32 1.34
C CYS A 23 5.63 14.91 0.30
N LEU A 24 5.13 15.62 -0.72
CA LEU A 24 5.94 16.25 -1.76
C LEU A 24 6.93 17.29 -1.20
N LYS A 25 6.52 18.08 -0.21
CA LYS A 25 7.42 19.01 0.50
C LYS A 25 8.58 18.27 1.15
N SER A 26 8.34 17.09 1.73
CA SER A 26 9.41 16.30 2.35
C SER A 26 10.39 15.68 1.34
N ILE A 27 9.97 15.48 0.10
CA ILE A 27 10.82 15.02 -1.02
C ILE A 27 11.74 16.16 -1.52
N ASN A 28 11.29 17.41 -1.38
CA ASN A 28 12.08 18.62 -1.67
C ASN A 28 12.69 18.65 -3.07
N ASN A 29 11.91 18.31 -4.10
CA ASN A 29 12.30 18.31 -5.52
C ASN A 29 13.57 17.49 -5.87
N LYS A 30 14.01 16.61 -4.98
CA LYS A 30 15.24 15.83 -5.15
C LYS A 30 15.15 14.76 -6.24
N CYS A 31 13.96 14.24 -6.51
CA CYS A 31 13.71 13.15 -7.44
C CYS A 31 12.51 13.43 -8.34
N LYS A 32 12.41 12.73 -9.48
CA LYS A 32 11.19 12.67 -10.26
C LYS A 32 10.06 12.00 -9.44
N VAL A 33 8.85 12.54 -9.52
CA VAL A 33 7.68 12.00 -8.85
C VAL A 33 6.56 11.75 -9.86
N ILE A 34 5.94 10.58 -9.81
CA ILE A 34 4.73 10.25 -10.56
C ILE A 34 3.60 10.09 -9.54
N VAL A 35 2.59 10.96 -9.62
CA VAL A 35 1.39 10.89 -8.78
C VAL A 35 0.25 10.33 -9.59
N VAL A 36 -0.42 9.28 -9.09
CA VAL A 36 -1.69 8.80 -9.67
C VAL A 36 -2.83 9.29 -8.80
N GLU A 37 -3.61 10.22 -9.34
CA GLU A 37 -4.74 10.83 -8.66
C GLU A 37 -6.03 10.07 -9.00
N ASN A 38 -6.56 9.33 -8.02
CA ASN A 38 -7.68 8.39 -8.18
C ASN A 38 -9.07 9.01 -7.96
N SER A 39 -9.18 10.27 -7.53
CA SER A 39 -10.47 10.94 -7.40
C SER A 39 -10.94 11.60 -8.70
N GLY A 40 -10.06 11.67 -9.72
CA GLY A 40 -10.34 12.31 -10.99
C GLY A 40 -10.33 13.84 -10.92
N SER A 41 -9.76 14.42 -9.87
CA SER A 41 -9.74 15.88 -9.66
C SER A 41 -8.70 16.57 -10.55
N LYS A 42 -9.16 17.21 -11.61
CA LYS A 42 -8.30 18.07 -12.46
C LYS A 42 -7.64 19.18 -11.65
N LYS A 43 -8.37 19.79 -10.70
CA LYS A 43 -7.86 20.84 -9.83
C LYS A 43 -6.62 20.39 -9.02
N ILE A 44 -6.65 19.18 -8.47
CA ILE A 44 -5.49 18.63 -7.75
C ILE A 44 -4.32 18.44 -8.71
N LYS A 45 -4.54 17.85 -9.90
CA LYS A 45 -3.51 17.69 -10.92
C LYS A 45 -2.85 19.01 -11.28
N GLU A 46 -3.63 20.00 -11.69
CA GLU A 46 -3.13 21.33 -12.08
C GLU A 46 -2.33 21.98 -10.95
N LYS A 47 -2.81 21.89 -9.72
CA LYS A 47 -2.13 22.41 -8.54
C LYS A 47 -0.78 21.72 -8.29
N LEU A 48 -0.72 20.40 -8.39
CA LEU A 48 0.52 19.65 -8.16
C LEU A 48 1.57 19.99 -9.23
N GLU A 49 1.18 19.95 -10.51
CA GLU A 49 2.10 20.20 -11.63
C GLU A 49 2.56 21.66 -11.74
N SER A 50 1.70 22.61 -11.35
CA SER A 50 2.10 24.02 -11.30
C SER A 50 3.02 24.37 -10.12
N THR A 51 2.89 23.64 -9.02
CA THR A 51 3.68 23.90 -7.79
C THR A 51 5.03 23.16 -7.81
N TYR A 52 5.09 21.96 -8.41
CA TYR A 52 6.25 21.07 -8.37
C TYR A 52 6.68 20.68 -9.78
N GLN A 53 7.78 21.23 -10.29
CA GLN A 53 8.30 20.96 -11.64
C GLN A 53 8.76 19.51 -11.87
N ASN A 54 9.04 18.78 -10.79
CA ASN A 54 9.46 17.36 -10.82
C ASN A 54 8.31 16.37 -10.71
N VAL A 55 7.05 16.84 -10.69
CA VAL A 55 5.84 16.02 -10.53
C VAL A 55 5.11 15.86 -11.86
N ASP A 56 4.89 14.62 -12.27
CA ASP A 56 3.94 14.25 -13.33
C ASP A 56 2.69 13.66 -12.65
N CYS A 57 1.53 14.25 -12.84
CA CYS A 57 0.27 13.78 -12.25
C CYS A 57 -0.65 13.13 -13.29
N ILE A 58 -0.98 11.86 -13.07
CA ILE A 58 -1.87 11.06 -13.93
C ILE A 58 -3.26 11.07 -13.28
N LEU A 59 -4.26 11.54 -14.04
CA LEU A 59 -5.65 11.40 -13.61
C LEU A 59 -6.19 10.03 -14.00
N SER A 60 -6.73 9.30 -13.04
CA SER A 60 -7.51 8.10 -13.34
C SER A 60 -8.96 8.49 -13.71
N LYS A 61 -9.58 7.68 -14.58
CA LYS A 61 -11.00 7.85 -14.92
C LYS A 61 -11.93 7.41 -13.78
N GLU A 62 -11.45 6.55 -12.91
CA GLU A 62 -12.15 5.96 -11.78
C GLU A 62 -11.16 5.62 -10.66
N ASN A 63 -11.65 5.38 -9.46
CA ASN A 63 -10.79 4.86 -8.39
C ASN A 63 -10.34 3.43 -8.70
N MET A 64 -9.12 3.29 -9.20
CA MET A 64 -8.52 2.01 -9.56
C MET A 64 -7.99 1.20 -8.37
N GLY A 65 -7.93 1.80 -7.18
CA GLY A 65 -7.33 1.21 -5.98
C GLY A 65 -5.81 1.27 -5.98
N TYR A 66 -5.21 0.70 -4.94
CA TYR A 66 -3.77 0.81 -4.68
C TYR A 66 -2.93 0.08 -5.75
N SER A 67 -3.22 -1.20 -6.02
CA SER A 67 -2.41 -2.04 -6.91
C SER A 67 -2.36 -1.53 -8.34
N LYS A 68 -3.52 -1.27 -8.95
CA LYS A 68 -3.58 -0.80 -10.34
C LYS A 68 -2.94 0.57 -10.52
N SER A 69 -3.16 1.48 -9.57
CA SER A 69 -2.60 2.83 -9.65
C SER A 69 -1.08 2.81 -9.52
N ASN A 70 -0.55 2.07 -8.55
CA ASN A 70 0.90 1.92 -8.45
C ASN A 70 1.50 1.23 -9.68
N ASN A 71 0.85 0.19 -10.21
CA ASN A 71 1.31 -0.48 -11.42
C ASN A 71 1.33 0.46 -12.64
N LEU A 72 0.31 1.33 -12.78
CA LEU A 72 0.26 2.33 -13.85
C LEU A 72 1.50 3.23 -13.79
N ALA A 73 1.83 3.77 -12.62
CA ALA A 73 3.00 4.62 -12.45
C ALA A 73 4.31 3.84 -12.58
N LEU A 74 4.41 2.65 -11.98
CA LEU A 74 5.62 1.82 -12.02
C LEU A 74 6.02 1.41 -13.45
N LYS A 75 5.05 1.17 -14.34
CA LYS A 75 5.29 0.91 -15.77
C LYS A 75 5.89 2.12 -16.51
N MET A 76 5.73 3.33 -15.98
CA MET A 76 6.29 4.56 -16.57
C MET A 76 7.66 4.92 -15.99
N VAL A 77 8.12 4.25 -14.95
CA VAL A 77 9.43 4.47 -14.34
C VAL A 77 10.53 4.07 -15.30
N LYS A 78 11.45 5.02 -15.58
CA LYS A 78 12.62 4.82 -16.44
C LYS A 78 13.94 4.76 -15.66
N THR A 79 13.89 5.06 -14.37
CA THR A 79 15.04 5.05 -13.47
C THR A 79 15.34 3.63 -12.98
N LYS A 80 16.54 3.42 -12.41
CA LYS A 80 16.95 2.11 -11.87
C LYS A 80 16.08 1.65 -10.71
N TYR A 81 15.60 2.62 -9.93
CA TYR A 81 14.84 2.37 -8.71
C TYR A 81 13.53 3.15 -8.71
N ALA A 82 12.54 2.61 -8.02
CA ALA A 82 11.31 3.32 -7.71
C ALA A 82 11.02 3.24 -6.21
N LEU A 83 10.58 4.34 -5.63
CA LEU A 83 10.07 4.37 -4.25
C LEU A 83 8.55 4.59 -4.26
N VAL A 84 7.80 3.54 -3.98
CA VAL A 84 6.35 3.65 -3.78
C VAL A 84 6.10 4.18 -2.38
N LEU A 85 5.33 5.27 -2.28
CA LEU A 85 4.97 5.93 -1.02
C LEU A 85 3.45 6.13 -0.91
N ASN A 86 2.94 5.98 0.30
CA ASN A 86 1.61 6.49 0.63
C ASN A 86 1.63 8.03 0.71
N PRO A 87 0.52 8.71 0.38
CA PRO A 87 0.46 10.17 0.43
C PRO A 87 0.55 10.77 1.85
N ASP A 88 0.37 9.96 2.90
CA ASP A 88 0.45 10.35 4.31
C ASP A 88 1.81 10.00 4.95
N THR A 89 2.86 9.91 4.13
CA THR A 89 4.24 9.70 4.56
C THR A 89 5.04 11.00 4.52
N ILE A 90 5.96 11.16 5.47
CA ILE A 90 6.92 12.27 5.51
C ILE A 90 8.32 11.67 5.57
N LEU A 91 9.13 11.96 4.55
CA LEU A 91 10.52 11.56 4.51
C LEU A 91 11.32 12.43 5.48
N GLN A 92 12.13 11.78 6.33
CA GLN A 92 13.10 12.50 7.15
C GLN A 92 14.35 12.84 6.33
N LYS A 93 15.19 13.70 6.89
CA LYS A 93 16.48 14.06 6.28
C LYS A 93 17.27 12.79 5.95
N ASP A 94 17.95 12.81 4.80
CA ASP A 94 18.83 11.74 4.32
C ASP A 94 18.13 10.39 4.02
N THR A 95 16.79 10.35 4.01
CA THR A 95 16.03 9.12 3.72
C THR A 95 16.37 8.53 2.35
N LEU A 96 16.40 9.36 1.30
CA LEU A 96 16.68 8.94 -0.07
C LEU A 96 18.15 8.55 -0.24
N GLU A 97 19.04 9.31 0.35
CA GLU A 97 20.48 9.06 0.39
C GLU A 97 20.78 7.71 1.09
N ASN A 98 20.08 7.40 2.18
CA ASN A 98 20.21 6.13 2.90
C ASN A 98 19.72 4.94 2.06
N PHE A 99 18.67 5.09 1.24
CA PHE A 99 18.30 4.06 0.26
C PHE A 99 19.41 3.83 -0.76
N LEU A 100 19.99 4.90 -1.33
CA LEU A 100 21.08 4.78 -2.29
C LEU A 100 22.35 4.17 -1.68
N HIS A 101 22.67 4.52 -0.44
CA HIS A 101 23.79 3.91 0.28
C HIS A 101 23.55 2.39 0.46
N ALA A 102 22.33 1.98 0.83
CA ALA A 102 21.97 0.58 0.93
C ALA A 102 22.09 -0.16 -0.42
N CYS A 103 21.74 0.49 -1.55
CA CYS A 103 21.95 -0.08 -2.88
C CYS A 103 23.43 -0.37 -3.20
N GLY A 104 24.33 0.41 -2.64
CA GLY A 104 25.79 0.21 -2.80
C GLY A 104 26.31 -0.98 -1.99
N SER A 105 25.74 -1.20 -0.80
CA SER A 105 26.17 -2.24 0.14
C SER A 105 25.46 -3.58 -0.07
N ILE A 106 24.17 -3.57 -0.47
CA ILE A 106 23.37 -4.77 -0.70
C ILE A 106 23.32 -5.07 -2.21
N LYS A 107 24.18 -5.97 -2.67
CA LYS A 107 24.34 -6.25 -4.12
C LYS A 107 23.10 -6.92 -4.74
N ASP A 108 22.32 -7.68 -3.98
CA ASP A 108 21.19 -8.45 -4.49
C ASP A 108 19.95 -8.24 -3.62
N PHE A 109 19.04 -7.39 -4.11
CA PHE A 109 17.73 -7.15 -3.52
C PHE A 109 16.68 -6.85 -4.60
N ALA A 110 15.42 -7.14 -4.30
CA ALA A 110 14.27 -6.69 -5.08
C ALA A 110 13.54 -5.53 -4.38
N ILE A 111 13.38 -5.63 -3.05
CA ILE A 111 12.70 -4.61 -2.25
C ILE A 111 13.56 -4.21 -1.05
N LEU A 112 13.67 -2.91 -0.81
CA LEU A 112 14.12 -2.33 0.45
C LEU A 112 12.96 -1.55 1.07
N ALA A 113 12.87 -1.53 2.40
CA ALA A 113 11.84 -0.77 3.11
C ALA A 113 12.36 -0.24 4.44
N PRO A 114 11.73 0.80 5.03
CA PRO A 114 12.12 1.28 6.35
C PRO A 114 11.86 0.20 7.42
N TYR A 115 12.77 0.08 8.38
CA TYR A 115 12.54 -0.67 9.60
C TYR A 115 11.63 0.13 10.54
N ILE A 116 10.49 -0.47 10.91
CA ILE A 116 9.54 0.15 11.82
C ILE A 116 9.65 -0.56 13.17
N GLN A 117 10.04 0.19 14.17
CA GLN A 117 10.04 -0.28 15.53
C GLN A 117 8.64 -0.06 16.14
N THR A 118 7.94 -1.15 16.49
CA THR A 118 6.66 -1.04 17.22
C THR A 118 6.91 -0.55 18.65
N GLU A 119 5.91 0.09 19.27
CA GLU A 119 6.03 0.60 20.64
C GLU A 119 6.42 -0.48 21.66
N GLU A 120 5.96 -1.72 21.47
CA GLU A 120 6.33 -2.86 22.31
C GLU A 120 7.81 -3.23 22.16
N VAL A 121 8.33 -3.16 20.93
CA VAL A 121 9.74 -3.47 20.62
C VAL A 121 10.67 -2.34 21.07
N LYS A 122 10.23 -1.08 21.05
CA LYS A 122 11.01 0.09 21.52
C LYS A 122 11.46 -0.05 22.97
N LYS A 123 10.66 -0.72 23.81
CA LYS A 123 10.95 -0.85 25.25
C LYS A 123 12.05 -1.85 25.58
N HIS A 124 12.37 -2.79 24.68
CA HIS A 124 13.18 -3.97 25.01
C HIS A 124 14.33 -4.27 24.06
N THR A 125 14.46 -3.59 22.92
CA THR A 125 15.51 -3.91 21.92
C THR A 125 16.14 -2.66 21.33
N LYS A 126 17.48 -2.68 21.20
CA LYS A 126 18.22 -1.66 20.41
C LYS A 126 17.84 -1.79 18.93
N VAL A 127 17.71 -0.64 18.26
CA VAL A 127 17.54 -0.62 16.80
C VAL A 127 18.76 -1.31 16.18
N PRO A 128 18.58 -2.31 15.30
CA PRO A 128 19.71 -2.91 14.58
C PRO A 128 20.47 -1.86 13.78
N SER A 129 21.77 -2.03 13.64
CA SER A 129 22.62 -1.14 12.81
C SER A 129 22.65 -1.56 11.34
N ASN A 130 22.48 -2.85 11.07
CA ASN A 130 22.59 -3.44 9.75
C ASN A 130 21.23 -3.71 9.09
N PRO A 131 21.16 -3.78 7.75
CA PRO A 131 19.98 -4.23 7.03
C PRO A 131 19.53 -5.63 7.48
N ILE A 132 18.22 -5.82 7.62
CA ILE A 132 17.61 -7.04 8.12
C ILE A 132 16.87 -7.75 6.99
N PRO A 133 17.19 -9.02 6.67
CA PRO A 133 16.38 -9.81 5.76
C PRO A 133 14.93 -9.91 6.25
N ALA A 134 13.96 -9.82 5.35
CA ALA A 134 12.54 -9.85 5.68
C ALA A 134 11.76 -10.68 4.66
N GLU A 135 10.67 -11.31 5.13
CA GLU A 135 9.74 -12.02 4.26
C GLU A 135 8.61 -11.11 3.75
N SER A 136 8.34 -10.02 4.45
CA SER A 136 7.33 -9.05 4.06
C SER A 136 7.65 -7.66 4.59
N VAL A 137 7.14 -6.65 3.90
CA VAL A 137 7.21 -5.24 4.28
C VAL A 137 5.85 -4.59 4.14
N LYS A 138 5.64 -3.45 4.81
CA LYS A 138 4.39 -2.70 4.71
C LYS A 138 4.37 -1.83 3.45
N GLY A 139 3.24 -1.79 2.77
CA GLY A 139 3.05 -1.11 1.50
C GLY A 139 3.20 0.42 1.53
N PHE A 140 3.26 1.08 2.71
CA PHE A 140 3.33 2.54 2.78
C PHE A 140 4.64 3.13 2.24
N ALA A 141 5.74 2.35 2.22
CA ALA A 141 7.04 2.74 1.67
C ALA A 141 7.81 1.50 1.19
N MET A 142 7.89 1.31 -0.11
CA MET A 142 8.56 0.17 -0.74
C MET A 142 9.50 0.68 -1.83
N PHE A 143 10.79 0.42 -1.68
CA PHE A 143 11.83 0.81 -2.65
C PHE A 143 12.18 -0.39 -3.53
N PHE A 144 11.92 -0.27 -4.82
CA PHE A 144 12.04 -1.34 -5.81
C PHE A 144 13.34 -1.24 -6.63
N ASN A 145 14.01 -2.34 -6.82
CA ASN A 145 14.97 -2.52 -7.90
C ASN A 145 14.22 -2.87 -9.18
N ILE A 146 13.94 -1.88 -10.02
CA ILE A 146 13.02 -2.01 -11.17
C ILE A 146 13.41 -3.16 -12.11
N LYS A 147 14.70 -3.39 -12.33
CA LYS A 147 15.17 -4.48 -13.21
C LYS A 147 14.63 -5.84 -12.78
N LYS A 148 14.55 -6.12 -11.48
CA LYS A 148 14.02 -7.38 -10.95
C LYS A 148 12.52 -7.54 -11.25
N PHE A 149 11.77 -6.45 -11.31
CA PHE A 149 10.32 -6.47 -11.49
C PHE A 149 9.86 -6.65 -12.94
N TYR A 150 10.75 -6.52 -13.93
CA TYR A 150 10.44 -6.95 -15.30
C TYR A 150 10.18 -8.45 -15.39
N GLU A 151 10.87 -9.25 -14.56
CA GLU A 151 10.69 -10.72 -14.50
C GLU A 151 9.62 -11.12 -13.47
N ILE A 152 9.69 -10.55 -12.27
CA ILE A 152 8.76 -10.88 -11.16
C ILE A 152 7.34 -10.36 -11.46
N GLY A 153 7.21 -9.22 -12.15
CA GLY A 153 5.97 -8.44 -12.28
C GLY A 153 5.60 -7.69 -11.00
N PHE A 154 4.82 -6.64 -11.14
CA PHE A 154 4.40 -5.75 -10.06
C PHE A 154 3.23 -6.33 -9.23
N PHE A 155 2.42 -5.48 -8.61
CA PHE A 155 1.28 -5.86 -7.78
C PHE A 155 0.23 -6.68 -8.55
N ASP A 156 -0.47 -7.58 -7.87
CA ASP A 156 -1.66 -8.26 -8.43
C ASP A 156 -2.84 -7.27 -8.44
N GLU A 157 -3.31 -6.91 -9.63
CA GLU A 157 -4.36 -5.92 -9.84
C GLU A 157 -5.76 -6.37 -9.40
N ASN A 158 -5.94 -7.63 -8.99
CA ASN A 158 -7.18 -8.09 -8.36
C ASN A 158 -7.35 -7.52 -6.95
N PHE A 159 -6.24 -7.22 -6.25
CA PHE A 159 -6.31 -6.49 -4.98
C PHE A 159 -6.59 -5.01 -5.24
N PHE A 160 -7.73 -4.55 -4.75
CA PHE A 160 -8.02 -3.11 -4.77
C PHE A 160 -7.36 -2.41 -3.58
N LEU A 161 -7.42 -3.02 -2.41
CA LEU A 161 -6.87 -2.53 -1.16
C LEU A 161 -6.61 -3.70 -0.21
N TYR A 162 -5.49 -3.66 0.52
CA TYR A 162 -4.99 -4.66 1.48
C TYR A 162 -4.51 -5.98 0.86
N PHE A 163 -3.49 -6.55 1.44
CA PHE A 163 -2.80 -7.80 1.07
C PHE A 163 -1.99 -7.74 -0.23
N GLU A 164 -2.06 -6.67 -1.00
CA GLU A 164 -1.25 -6.49 -2.21
C GLU A 164 0.24 -6.44 -1.93
N ASP A 165 0.63 -5.83 -0.82
CA ASP A 165 2.03 -5.74 -0.36
C ASP A 165 2.55 -7.10 0.10
N ILE A 166 1.79 -7.82 0.91
CA ILE A 166 2.14 -9.18 1.38
C ILE A 166 2.19 -10.15 0.20
N ASP A 167 1.25 -10.04 -0.75
CA ASP A 167 1.21 -10.86 -1.96
C ASP A 167 2.45 -10.62 -2.83
N LEU A 168 2.81 -9.35 -3.02
CA LEU A 168 4.00 -8.98 -3.79
C LEU A 168 5.28 -9.48 -3.12
N CYS A 169 5.42 -9.31 -1.81
CA CYS A 169 6.57 -9.82 -1.06
C CYS A 169 6.70 -11.34 -1.22
N ARG A 170 5.59 -12.06 -1.08
CA ARG A 170 5.57 -13.51 -1.29
C ARG A 170 5.97 -13.90 -2.71
N LYS A 171 5.54 -13.14 -3.72
CA LYS A 171 5.95 -13.36 -5.11
C LYS A 171 7.45 -13.13 -5.29
N VAL A 172 8.01 -12.08 -4.68
CA VAL A 172 9.45 -11.79 -4.68
C VAL A 172 10.26 -12.97 -4.11
N ILE A 173 9.89 -13.46 -2.92
CA ILE A 173 10.57 -14.57 -2.27
C ILE A 173 10.46 -15.87 -3.09
N LYS A 174 9.27 -16.17 -3.66
CA LYS A 174 9.09 -17.34 -4.53
C LYS A 174 9.95 -17.32 -5.79
N ASN A 175 10.35 -16.14 -6.25
CA ASN A 175 11.28 -15.96 -7.37
C ASN A 175 12.75 -15.85 -6.90
N ASN A 176 13.08 -16.35 -5.72
CA ASN A 176 14.43 -16.37 -5.12
C ASN A 176 15.07 -14.97 -5.02
N ASN A 177 14.25 -13.94 -4.88
CA ASN A 177 14.72 -12.56 -4.67
C ASN A 177 14.61 -12.17 -3.19
N LYS A 178 15.39 -11.17 -2.79
CA LYS A 178 15.55 -10.77 -1.38
C LYS A 178 14.85 -9.47 -1.07
N ILE A 179 14.39 -9.37 0.16
CA ILE A 179 13.77 -8.18 0.75
C ILE A 179 14.55 -7.82 2.00
N PHE A 180 14.81 -6.52 2.21
CA PHE A 180 15.51 -6.05 3.41
C PHE A 180 14.77 -4.87 4.05
N LEU A 181 14.78 -4.84 5.38
CA LEU A 181 14.42 -3.69 6.19
C LEU A 181 15.68 -2.89 6.53
N LEU A 182 15.60 -1.58 6.39
CA LEU A 182 16.71 -0.65 6.58
C LEU A 182 16.50 0.17 7.87
N PRO A 183 17.25 -0.06 8.94
CA PRO A 183 17.17 0.73 10.16
C PRO A 183 17.63 2.18 9.98
N SER A 184 18.49 2.45 8.99
CA SER A 184 18.96 3.81 8.65
C SER A 184 17.91 4.67 7.94
N VAL A 185 16.89 4.06 7.34
CA VAL A 185 15.82 4.76 6.63
C VAL A 185 14.70 5.16 7.59
N LYS A 186 14.39 6.45 7.66
CA LYS A 186 13.38 7.01 8.55
C LYS A 186 12.28 7.70 7.75
N ILE A 187 11.06 7.19 7.90
CA ILE A 187 9.85 7.74 7.25
C ILE A 187 8.74 7.78 8.30
N ASP A 188 8.18 8.95 8.52
CA ASP A 188 7.03 9.10 9.39
C ASP A 188 5.76 8.73 8.62
N HIS A 189 4.94 7.87 9.20
CA HIS A 189 3.68 7.42 8.61
C HIS A 189 2.56 7.51 9.65
N LYS A 190 1.64 8.44 9.45
CA LYS A 190 0.54 8.71 10.40
C LYS A 190 -0.55 7.61 10.42
N GLY A 191 -0.47 6.64 9.51
CA GLY A 191 -1.32 5.44 9.42
C GLY A 191 -2.82 5.71 9.36
N ALA A 192 -3.55 4.93 8.50
CA ALA A 192 -5.01 4.90 8.38
C ALA A 192 -5.74 6.24 8.14
N LYS A 193 -5.01 7.33 7.84
CA LYS A 193 -5.56 8.68 7.63
C LYS A 193 -5.25 9.26 6.25
N SER A 194 -4.95 8.40 5.25
CA SER A 194 -4.55 8.88 3.91
C SER A 194 -5.65 9.60 3.15
N VAL A 195 -6.92 9.44 3.49
CA VAL A 195 -8.07 10.04 2.80
C VAL A 195 -8.67 11.15 3.64
N GLU A 196 -8.97 12.29 3.01
CA GLU A 196 -9.51 13.51 3.63
C GLU A 196 -10.99 13.70 3.25
N LEU A 197 -11.84 12.75 3.57
CA LEU A 197 -13.28 12.84 3.32
C LEU A 197 -14.04 13.11 4.61
N SER A 198 -15.13 13.87 4.48
CA SER A 198 -16.03 14.18 5.59
C SER A 198 -16.86 12.99 6.07
N ASP A 199 -17.11 12.00 5.20
CA ASP A 199 -17.84 10.78 5.56
C ASP A 199 -16.90 9.59 5.79
N ASP A 200 -16.37 9.51 7.01
CA ASP A 200 -15.54 8.39 7.47
C ASP A 200 -16.26 7.04 7.41
N LYS A 201 -17.62 7.01 7.39
CA LYS A 201 -18.40 5.77 7.42
C LYS A 201 -18.30 4.99 6.11
N GLU A 202 -18.46 5.65 4.96
CA GLU A 202 -18.32 4.99 3.66
C GLU A 202 -16.90 4.45 3.46
N LEU A 203 -15.90 5.19 3.94
CA LEU A 203 -14.51 4.71 3.94
C LEU A 203 -14.32 3.51 4.89
N GLU A 204 -14.97 3.51 6.05
CA GLU A 204 -14.92 2.39 7.00
C GLU A 204 -15.59 1.14 6.40
N PHE A 205 -16.74 1.28 5.72
CA PHE A 205 -17.39 0.17 5.02
C PHE A 205 -16.50 -0.37 3.90
N ASN A 206 -15.90 0.51 3.10
CA ASN A 206 -14.99 0.14 2.02
C ASN A 206 -13.77 -0.63 2.57
N ARG A 207 -13.13 -0.15 3.64
CA ARG A 207 -12.00 -0.82 4.30
C ARG A 207 -12.40 -2.21 4.80
N ASN A 208 -13.56 -2.34 5.46
CA ASN A 208 -14.03 -3.61 6.01
C ASN A 208 -14.40 -4.62 4.92
N TRP A 209 -15.01 -4.17 3.83
CA TRP A 209 -15.33 -5.01 2.68
C TRP A 209 -14.06 -5.56 2.02
N HIS A 210 -13.11 -4.66 1.69
CA HIS A 210 -11.87 -5.06 1.04
C HIS A 210 -10.96 -5.90 1.94
N TRP A 211 -10.91 -5.61 3.24
CA TRP A 211 -10.14 -6.44 4.18
C TRP A 211 -10.57 -7.91 4.12
N MET A 212 -11.87 -8.17 4.15
CA MET A 212 -12.39 -9.55 4.12
C MET A 212 -12.23 -10.17 2.74
N TRP A 213 -12.51 -9.41 1.67
CA TRP A 213 -12.36 -9.87 0.31
C TRP A 213 -10.89 -10.24 0.01
N SER A 214 -9.98 -9.33 0.24
CA SER A 214 -8.56 -9.48 -0.07
C SER A 214 -7.89 -10.55 0.77
N SER A 215 -8.24 -10.62 2.05
CA SER A 215 -7.73 -11.64 2.96
C SER A 215 -8.11 -13.05 2.50
N PHE A 216 -9.38 -13.30 2.14
CA PHE A 216 -9.80 -14.60 1.60
C PHE A 216 -9.14 -14.89 0.25
N TYR A 217 -9.12 -13.90 -0.66
CA TYR A 217 -8.49 -14.04 -1.97
C TYR A 217 -7.01 -14.42 -1.86
N TYR A 218 -6.26 -13.76 -0.96
CA TYR A 218 -4.85 -14.08 -0.69
C TYR A 218 -4.67 -15.54 -0.27
N HIS A 219 -5.45 -16.01 0.71
CA HIS A 219 -5.35 -17.40 1.18
C HIS A 219 -5.78 -18.40 0.10
N LYS A 220 -6.83 -18.08 -0.68
CA LYS A 220 -7.26 -18.88 -1.83
C LYS A 220 -6.19 -18.96 -2.91
N LYS A 221 -5.57 -17.83 -3.27
CA LYS A 221 -4.51 -17.75 -4.28
C LYS A 221 -3.30 -18.60 -3.93
N HIS A 222 -2.91 -18.60 -2.66
CA HIS A 222 -1.68 -19.27 -2.22
C HIS A 222 -1.87 -20.64 -1.59
N GLY A 223 -3.06 -20.99 -1.18
CA GLY A 223 -3.34 -22.25 -0.47
C GLY A 223 -4.49 -23.08 -1.04
N GLY A 224 -5.14 -22.56 -2.08
CA GLY A 224 -6.35 -23.16 -2.66
C GLY A 224 -7.61 -22.84 -1.87
N PHE A 225 -8.77 -23.13 -2.50
CA PHE A 225 -10.07 -22.78 -1.93
C PHE A 225 -10.35 -23.47 -0.59
N LEU A 226 -10.11 -24.76 -0.49
CA LEU A 226 -10.41 -25.55 0.70
C LEU A 226 -9.64 -25.03 1.93
N LYS A 227 -8.36 -24.76 1.79
CA LYS A 227 -7.53 -24.20 2.87
C LYS A 227 -8.03 -22.83 3.29
N ALA A 228 -8.33 -21.95 2.32
CA ALA A 228 -8.89 -20.63 2.61
C ALA A 228 -10.25 -20.75 3.32
N PHE A 229 -11.12 -21.66 2.88
CA PHE A 229 -12.42 -21.89 3.50
C PHE A 229 -12.28 -22.34 4.96
N ILE A 230 -11.42 -23.31 5.24
CA ILE A 230 -11.18 -23.79 6.61
C ILE A 230 -10.69 -22.65 7.52
N ILE A 231 -9.75 -21.82 7.05
CA ILE A 231 -9.23 -20.67 7.81
C ILE A 231 -10.33 -19.64 8.09
N PHE A 232 -11.22 -19.41 7.11
CA PHE A 232 -12.21 -18.33 7.21
C PHE A 232 -13.57 -18.79 7.77
N PHE A 233 -13.81 -20.08 7.88
CA PHE A 233 -15.07 -20.60 8.41
C PHE A 233 -15.41 -20.11 9.84
N PRO A 234 -14.49 -20.16 10.82
CA PRO A 234 -14.75 -19.56 12.13
C PRO A 234 -15.00 -18.04 12.06
N LYS A 235 -14.28 -17.36 11.18
CA LYS A 235 -14.43 -15.91 10.96
C LYS A 235 -15.78 -15.57 10.31
N LEU A 236 -16.28 -16.42 9.41
CA LEU A 236 -17.63 -16.31 8.84
C LEU A 236 -18.69 -16.39 9.93
N ILE A 237 -18.64 -17.45 10.77
CA ILE A 237 -19.60 -17.64 11.88
C ILE A 237 -19.58 -16.46 12.85
N THR A 238 -18.39 -16.05 13.30
CA THR A 238 -18.27 -14.95 14.26
C THR A 238 -18.69 -13.60 13.68
N THR A 239 -18.44 -13.36 12.40
CA THR A 239 -18.87 -12.15 11.69
C THR A 239 -20.39 -12.13 11.53
N PHE A 240 -21.00 -13.28 11.18
CA PHE A 240 -22.45 -13.42 11.06
C PHE A 240 -23.14 -13.24 12.41
N ALA A 241 -22.65 -13.89 13.47
CA ALA A 241 -23.19 -13.73 14.82
C ALA A 241 -23.16 -12.25 15.28
N LYS A 242 -22.03 -11.56 15.05
CA LYS A 242 -21.92 -10.13 15.36
C LYS A 242 -22.87 -9.28 14.52
N PHE A 243 -23.06 -9.61 13.25
CA PHE A 243 -24.06 -8.94 12.43
C PHE A 243 -25.47 -9.05 13.04
N LEU A 244 -25.89 -10.26 13.43
CA LEU A 244 -27.21 -10.50 14.06
C LEU A 244 -27.33 -9.76 15.40
N ILE A 245 -26.34 -9.89 16.29
CA ILE A 245 -26.32 -9.21 17.59
C ILE A 245 -26.49 -7.69 17.40
N PHE A 246 -25.68 -7.06 16.56
CA PHE A 246 -25.78 -5.61 16.38
C PHE A 246 -27.05 -5.18 15.64
N THR A 247 -27.66 -6.05 14.86
CA THR A 247 -28.97 -5.80 14.24
C THR A 247 -30.08 -5.84 15.28
N ILE A 248 -30.10 -6.86 16.13
CA ILE A 248 -31.09 -7.03 17.23
C ILE A 248 -31.00 -5.84 18.20
N PHE A 249 -29.78 -5.49 18.63
CA PHE A 249 -29.56 -4.37 19.53
C PHE A 249 -29.58 -2.99 18.84
N ARG A 250 -30.02 -2.92 17.58
CA ARG A 250 -30.20 -1.68 16.78
C ARG A 250 -28.96 -0.80 16.67
N HIS A 251 -27.74 -1.37 16.77
CA HIS A 251 -26.50 -0.67 16.54
C HIS A 251 -26.21 -0.54 15.02
N LYS A 252 -26.94 0.36 14.34
CA LYS A 252 -26.93 0.50 12.87
C LYS A 252 -25.54 0.52 12.23
N ASN A 253 -24.63 1.32 12.75
CA ASN A 253 -23.27 1.44 12.15
C ASN A 253 -22.49 0.11 12.27
N LYS A 254 -22.46 -0.50 13.45
CA LYS A 254 -21.76 -1.78 13.67
C LYS A 254 -22.41 -2.91 12.83
N SER A 255 -23.74 -2.99 12.80
CA SER A 255 -24.46 -3.96 11.94
C SER A 255 -24.04 -3.82 10.48
N ARG A 256 -23.99 -2.59 9.92
CA ARG A 256 -23.54 -2.33 8.55
C ARG A 256 -22.09 -2.75 8.32
N ILE A 257 -21.17 -2.46 9.24
CA ILE A 257 -19.75 -2.89 9.14
C ILE A 257 -19.69 -4.42 8.97
N TYR A 258 -20.41 -5.18 9.81
CA TYR A 258 -20.39 -6.64 9.73
C TYR A 258 -21.09 -7.17 8.48
N LEU A 259 -22.13 -6.51 7.99
CA LEU A 259 -22.74 -6.80 6.70
C LEU A 259 -21.76 -6.63 5.54
N PHE A 260 -20.97 -5.53 5.54
CA PHE A 260 -19.94 -5.30 4.52
C PHE A 260 -18.82 -6.33 4.61
N ARG A 261 -18.43 -6.75 5.82
CA ARG A 261 -17.46 -7.85 6.00
C ARG A 261 -17.99 -9.17 5.42
N LEU A 262 -19.25 -9.52 5.70
CA LEU A 262 -19.87 -10.72 5.12
C LEU A 262 -19.95 -10.63 3.60
N SER A 263 -20.39 -9.49 3.06
CA SER A 263 -20.47 -9.25 1.63
C SER A 263 -19.08 -9.40 0.97
N GLY A 264 -18.04 -8.79 1.51
CA GLY A 264 -16.69 -8.91 0.99
C GLY A 264 -16.21 -10.36 0.97
N LEU A 265 -16.36 -11.07 2.08
CA LEU A 265 -15.99 -12.47 2.19
C LEU A 265 -16.75 -13.34 1.18
N PHE A 266 -18.08 -13.22 1.13
CA PHE A 266 -18.91 -14.01 0.23
C PHE A 266 -18.56 -13.77 -1.24
N ASN A 267 -18.39 -12.49 -1.65
CA ASN A 267 -17.98 -12.17 -3.03
C ASN A 267 -16.64 -12.79 -3.39
N SER A 268 -15.66 -12.80 -2.47
CA SER A 268 -14.37 -13.46 -2.69
C SER A 268 -14.50 -14.99 -2.79
N MET A 269 -15.35 -15.60 -1.96
CA MET A 269 -15.59 -17.05 -1.98
C MET A 269 -16.17 -17.51 -3.33
N ILE A 270 -17.15 -16.80 -3.87
CA ILE A 270 -17.77 -17.12 -5.17
C ILE A 270 -16.97 -16.61 -6.37
N GLY A 271 -15.77 -16.09 -6.15
CA GLY A 271 -14.85 -15.67 -7.22
C GLY A 271 -15.20 -14.36 -7.91
N LYS A 272 -16.11 -13.55 -7.36
CA LYS A 272 -16.36 -12.20 -7.89
C LYS A 272 -15.16 -11.29 -7.68
N LYS A 273 -14.90 -10.41 -8.64
CA LYS A 273 -13.84 -9.39 -8.55
C LYS A 273 -14.07 -8.45 -7.36
N SER A 274 -13.02 -7.79 -6.93
CA SER A 274 -13.04 -6.72 -5.93
C SER A 274 -13.72 -5.47 -6.52
N TRP A 275 -15.05 -5.42 -6.46
CA TRP A 275 -15.87 -4.41 -7.17
C TRP A 275 -16.35 -3.26 -6.30
N TYR A 276 -16.41 -3.43 -4.98
CA TYR A 276 -16.97 -2.39 -4.10
C TYR A 276 -16.12 -1.10 -4.16
N ARG A 277 -16.78 0.04 -4.28
CA ARG A 277 -16.17 1.37 -4.26
C ARG A 277 -16.93 2.25 -3.29
N PRO A 278 -16.26 3.12 -2.50
CA PRO A 278 -16.96 4.06 -1.63
C PRO A 278 -17.77 5.03 -2.49
N LYS A 279 -18.98 5.33 -2.05
CA LYS A 279 -19.78 6.41 -2.61
C LYS A 279 -19.27 7.72 -2.02
N VAL A 280 -18.64 8.55 -2.84
CA VAL A 280 -18.03 9.84 -2.45
C VAL A 280 -18.60 10.93 -3.31
#